data_80c56c030000116d9d51a66437ed1f73
#
_entry.id   80c56c030000116d9d51a66437ed1f73
#
_cell.length_a   1.000
_cell.length_b   1.000
_cell.length_c   1.000
_cell.angle_alpha   90.00
_cell.angle_beta   90.00
_cell.angle_gamma   90.00
#
_symmetry.space_group_name_H-M   'P 1'
#
loop_
_entity.id
_entity.type
_entity.pdbx_description
1 polymer ?
#
loop_
_entity_poly.entity_id
_entity_poly.type
_entity_poly.pdbx_seq_one_letter_code
_entity_poly.pdbx_strand_id
1 'polypeptide(L)'
;MLNLQDELIISNNGQGMYEITNNVHDWILKNNIIKGQLNLFIQHTSASLTIMENASPDVLNDINSFFQRIVPEDASLYKHGYEGDDDMPAHIKSMLTQTSLTIPINNKEMQLGMWQGIYLIEHRYSKYKRKIILSYIGE
;
A
#
# COMPACT_ATOMS: atom_id res chain seq x y z
N MET A 1 0.09 -21.42 18.71
CA MET A 1 -0.40 -20.50 17.66
C MET A 1 -0.17 -19.07 18.09
N LEU A 2 0.38 -18.26 17.20
CA LEU A 2 0.52 -16.83 17.43
C LEU A 2 -0.66 -16.08 16.84
N ASN A 3 -1.07 -15.04 17.54
CA ASN A 3 -2.04 -14.06 17.05
C ASN A 3 -1.46 -12.69 17.38
N LEU A 4 -0.89 -12.02 16.38
CA LEU A 4 -0.16 -10.77 16.56
C LEU A 4 -0.85 -9.66 15.79
N GLN A 5 -0.79 -8.45 16.36
CA GLN A 5 -1.24 -7.25 15.68
C GLN A 5 -0.30 -6.10 16.02
N ASP A 6 0.06 -5.31 15.02
CA ASP A 6 1.01 -4.22 15.18
C ASP A 6 0.73 -3.13 14.15
N GLU A 7 1.39 -2.01 14.29
CA GLU A 7 1.29 -0.87 13.38
C GLU A 7 2.61 -0.65 12.65
N LEU A 8 2.50 -0.40 11.35
CA LEU A 8 3.61 0.04 10.52
C LEU A 8 3.31 1.46 10.05
N ILE A 9 4.18 2.42 10.39
CA ILE A 9 4.04 3.81 9.97
C ILE A 9 4.99 4.08 8.83
N ILE A 10 4.45 4.52 7.70
CA ILE A 10 5.24 4.88 6.52
C ILE A 10 5.13 6.38 6.30
N SER A 11 6.26 7.08 6.39
CA SER A 11 6.38 8.48 6.00
C SER A 11 6.71 8.54 4.51
N ASN A 12 6.10 9.47 3.80
CA ASN A 12 6.32 9.57 2.36
C ASN A 12 6.53 11.02 1.92
N ASN A 13 6.90 11.22 0.66
CA ASN A 13 7.19 12.52 0.08
C ASN A 13 6.10 12.99 -0.90
N GLY A 14 4.88 12.49 -0.75
CA GLY A 14 3.76 12.82 -1.63
C GLY A 14 3.46 11.72 -2.63
N GLN A 15 2.72 12.06 -3.67
CA GLN A 15 2.17 11.09 -4.63
C GLN A 15 3.25 10.15 -5.19
N GLY A 16 2.95 8.87 -5.16
CA GLY A 16 3.84 7.84 -5.68
C GLY A 16 3.58 6.47 -5.10
N MET A 17 4.36 5.51 -5.56
CA MET A 17 4.33 4.14 -5.09
C MET A 17 5.60 3.85 -4.29
N TYR A 18 5.43 3.50 -3.04
CA TYR A 18 6.53 3.28 -2.10
C TYR A 18 6.61 1.81 -1.75
N GLU A 19 7.71 1.17 -2.13
CA GLU A 19 7.90 -0.24 -1.81
C GLU A 19 8.16 -0.42 -0.31
N ILE A 20 7.37 -1.27 0.34
CA ILE A 20 7.44 -1.55 1.77
C ILE A 20 7.75 -3.03 2.07
N THR A 21 8.18 -3.78 1.08
CA THR A 21 8.48 -5.20 1.22
C THR A 21 9.47 -5.46 2.35
N ASN A 22 10.55 -4.69 2.42
CA ASN A 22 11.58 -4.86 3.45
C ASN A 22 11.08 -4.50 4.84
N ASN A 23 10.22 -3.48 4.95
CA ASN A 23 9.62 -3.12 6.23
C ASN A 23 8.80 -4.29 6.80
N VAL A 24 8.04 -4.94 5.95
CA VAL A 24 7.21 -6.09 6.35
C VAL A 24 8.09 -7.30 6.68
N HIS A 25 9.09 -7.56 5.85
CA HIS A 25 10.02 -8.66 6.08
C HIS A 25 10.76 -8.52 7.42
N ASP A 26 11.24 -7.32 7.74
CA ASP A 26 11.90 -7.04 9.01
C ASP A 26 10.98 -7.29 10.20
N TRP A 27 9.71 -6.94 10.08
CA TRP A 27 8.72 -7.20 11.12
C TRP A 27 8.50 -8.71 11.33
N ILE A 28 8.47 -9.48 10.24
CA ILE A 28 8.36 -10.95 10.30
C ILE A 28 9.54 -11.55 11.07
N LEU A 29 10.74 -11.13 10.74
CA LEU A 29 11.96 -11.62 11.42
C LEU A 29 11.99 -11.22 12.90
N LYS A 30 11.64 -9.98 13.20
CA LYS A 30 11.62 -9.45 14.57
C LYS A 30 10.67 -10.23 15.47
N ASN A 31 9.55 -10.70 14.93
CA ASN A 31 8.51 -11.40 15.70
C ASN A 31 8.64 -12.91 15.63
N ASN A 32 9.71 -13.45 15.05
CA ASN A 32 9.98 -14.88 14.94
C ASN A 32 8.82 -15.66 14.29
N ILE A 33 8.20 -15.07 13.30
CA ILE A 33 7.08 -15.66 12.55
C ILE A 33 7.63 -16.75 11.62
N ILE A 34 7.01 -17.91 11.62
CA ILE A 34 7.49 -19.07 10.85
C ILE A 34 6.53 -19.39 9.70
N LYS A 35 5.26 -19.59 10.00
CA LYS A 35 4.27 -20.04 9.01
C LYS A 35 2.87 -19.58 9.39
N GLY A 36 2.15 -19.05 8.42
CA GLY A 36 0.78 -18.60 8.65
C GLY A 36 0.33 -17.59 7.63
N GLN A 37 -0.58 -16.72 8.03
CA GLN A 37 -1.14 -15.67 7.17
C GLN A 37 -0.94 -14.30 7.78
N LEU A 38 -0.38 -13.40 7.00
CA LEU A 38 -0.24 -12.00 7.33
C LEU A 38 -1.24 -11.18 6.55
N ASN A 39 -2.02 -10.36 7.25
CA ASN A 39 -2.87 -9.35 6.64
C ASN A 39 -2.29 -7.96 6.87
N LEU A 40 -2.26 -7.16 5.81
CA LEU A 40 -1.96 -5.74 5.87
C LEU A 40 -3.24 -4.97 5.60
N PHE A 41 -3.55 -4.00 6.45
CA PHE A 41 -4.75 -3.18 6.30
C PHE A 41 -4.38 -1.71 6.47
N ILE A 42 -4.63 -0.88 5.45
CA ILE A 42 -4.34 0.54 5.52
C ILE A 42 -5.55 1.32 6.07
N GLN A 43 -5.32 2.19 7.05
CA GLN A 43 -6.38 2.93 7.75
C GLN A 43 -6.57 4.32 7.15
N HIS A 44 -6.66 4.41 5.82
CA HIS A 44 -6.79 5.69 5.11
C HIS A 44 -7.72 5.56 3.90
N THR A 45 -8.25 6.70 3.46
CA THR A 45 -9.15 6.80 2.30
C THR A 45 -8.52 7.54 1.12
N SER A 46 -7.26 7.95 1.23
CA SER A 46 -6.51 8.66 0.18
C SER A 46 -5.12 8.07 -0.05
N ALA A 47 -4.89 6.88 0.46
CA ALA A 47 -3.74 6.04 0.20
C ALA A 47 -4.20 4.58 0.21
N SER A 48 -3.47 3.69 -0.44
CA SER A 48 -3.87 2.30 -0.59
C SER A 48 -2.67 1.37 -0.68
N LEU A 49 -2.94 0.09 -0.84
CA LEU A 49 -1.93 -0.95 -0.95
C LEU A 49 -2.05 -1.68 -2.28
N THR A 50 -0.95 -2.24 -2.75
CA THR A 50 -0.96 -3.18 -3.86
C THR A 50 0.26 -4.10 -3.80
N ILE A 51 0.15 -5.24 -4.50
CA ILE A 51 1.29 -6.07 -4.83
C ILE A 51 1.51 -5.93 -6.32
N MET A 52 2.73 -5.55 -6.70
CA MET A 52 3.05 -5.18 -8.06
C MET A 52 4.50 -5.55 -8.40
N GLU A 53 4.80 -5.59 -9.70
CA GLU A 53 6.15 -5.83 -10.17
C GLU A 53 7.11 -4.76 -9.65
N ASN A 54 8.25 -5.20 -9.14
CA ASN A 54 9.26 -4.32 -8.54
C ASN A 54 10.59 -4.29 -9.29
N ALA A 55 10.61 -4.76 -10.53
CA ALA A 55 11.85 -4.87 -11.31
C ALA A 55 12.10 -3.67 -12.23
N SER A 56 11.05 -3.09 -12.81
CA SER A 56 11.18 -2.01 -13.79
C SER A 56 10.46 -0.76 -13.33
N PRO A 57 11.17 0.39 -13.24
CA PRO A 57 10.53 1.68 -12.95
C PRO A 57 9.46 2.09 -13.96
N ASP A 58 9.57 1.61 -15.21
CA ASP A 58 8.61 1.92 -16.27
C ASP A 58 7.21 1.41 -15.94
N VAL A 59 7.09 0.28 -15.23
CA VAL A 59 5.79 -0.26 -14.82
C VAL A 59 5.07 0.74 -13.91
N LEU A 60 5.77 1.29 -12.94
CA LEU A 60 5.20 2.27 -12.01
C LEU A 60 4.82 3.57 -12.72
N ASN A 61 5.65 4.02 -13.63
CA ASN A 61 5.38 5.22 -14.43
C ASN A 61 4.15 5.04 -15.31
N ASP A 62 4.01 3.89 -15.95
CA ASP A 62 2.86 3.58 -16.80
C ASP A 62 1.56 3.50 -15.99
N ILE A 63 1.60 2.93 -14.80
CA ILE A 63 0.46 2.87 -13.89
C ILE A 63 0.03 4.28 -13.49
N ASN A 64 0.99 5.12 -13.11
CA ASN A 64 0.69 6.50 -12.73
C ASN A 64 0.05 7.27 -13.89
N SER A 65 0.59 7.13 -15.09
CA SER A 65 0.02 7.76 -16.30
C SER A 65 -1.40 7.27 -16.58
N PHE A 66 -1.64 5.98 -16.40
CA PHE A 66 -2.96 5.40 -16.56
C PHE A 66 -3.98 6.02 -15.59
N PHE A 67 -3.61 6.11 -14.30
CA PHE A 67 -4.49 6.73 -13.32
C PHE A 67 -4.78 8.20 -13.60
N GLN A 68 -3.79 8.94 -14.09
CA GLN A 68 -4.00 10.34 -14.47
C GLN A 68 -5.02 10.47 -15.60
N ARG A 69 -5.08 9.50 -16.51
CA ARG A 69 -6.06 9.51 -17.62
C ARG A 69 -7.46 9.17 -17.16
N ILE A 70 -7.62 8.17 -16.28
CA ILE A 70 -8.96 7.68 -15.89
C ILE A 70 -9.53 8.40 -14.67
N VAL A 71 -8.69 9.00 -13.84
CA VAL A 71 -9.10 9.75 -12.65
C VAL A 71 -8.44 11.14 -12.71
N PRO A 72 -8.97 12.05 -13.55
CA PRO A 72 -8.35 13.35 -13.73
C PRO A 72 -8.57 14.25 -12.52
N GLU A 73 -7.60 15.13 -12.27
CA GLU A 73 -7.65 16.13 -11.21
C GLU A 73 -8.37 17.41 -11.69
N ASP A 74 -9.51 17.25 -12.30
CA ASP A 74 -10.33 18.34 -12.81
C ASP A 74 -11.42 18.66 -11.80
N ALA A 75 -11.27 19.75 -11.05
CA ALA A 75 -12.21 20.15 -10.01
C ALA A 75 -13.64 20.35 -10.50
N SER A 76 -13.83 20.64 -11.79
CA SER A 76 -15.16 20.80 -12.37
C SER A 76 -15.98 19.51 -12.38
N LEU A 77 -15.31 18.35 -12.25
CA LEU A 77 -15.96 17.04 -12.26
C LEU A 77 -16.49 16.62 -10.88
N TYR A 78 -16.05 17.29 -9.81
CA TYR A 78 -16.29 16.83 -8.45
C TYR A 78 -16.94 17.91 -7.58
N LYS A 79 -17.75 17.46 -6.61
CA LYS A 79 -18.33 18.33 -5.59
C LYS A 79 -17.45 18.48 -4.35
N HIS A 80 -16.69 17.43 -4.03
CA HIS A 80 -15.80 17.41 -2.87
C HIS A 80 -14.47 18.10 -3.22
N GLY A 81 -14.27 19.31 -2.71
CA GLY A 81 -13.13 20.13 -3.12
C GLY A 81 -12.43 20.92 -2.00
N TYR A 82 -12.81 20.70 -0.74
CA TYR A 82 -12.29 21.49 0.38
C TYR A 82 -10.79 21.33 0.63
N GLU A 83 -10.27 20.14 0.37
CA GLU A 83 -8.89 19.79 0.74
C GLU A 83 -7.94 19.83 -0.45
N GLY A 84 -8.36 20.38 -1.57
CA GLY A 84 -7.55 20.54 -2.77
C GLY A 84 -8.03 19.68 -3.93
N ASP A 85 -7.51 19.95 -5.12
CA ASP A 85 -7.92 19.31 -6.36
C ASP A 85 -7.50 17.83 -6.44
N ASP A 86 -6.52 17.43 -5.65
CA ASP A 86 -6.02 16.06 -5.60
C ASP A 86 -6.81 15.16 -4.64
N ASP A 87 -7.69 15.73 -3.80
CA ASP A 87 -8.33 14.95 -2.74
C ASP A 87 -9.39 13.99 -3.26
N MET A 88 -10.37 14.47 -4.01
CA MET A 88 -11.40 13.57 -4.54
C MET A 88 -10.84 12.52 -5.51
N PRO A 89 -9.92 12.88 -6.43
CA PRO A 89 -9.21 11.87 -7.21
C PRO A 89 -8.49 10.83 -6.35
N ALA A 90 -7.88 11.25 -5.24
CA ALA A 90 -7.21 10.32 -4.33
C ALA A 90 -8.18 9.32 -3.71
N HIS A 91 -9.39 9.77 -3.32
CA HIS A 91 -10.42 8.86 -2.81
C HIS A 91 -10.85 7.85 -3.86
N ILE A 92 -11.02 8.28 -5.10
CA ILE A 92 -11.40 7.37 -6.20
C ILE A 92 -10.30 6.34 -6.46
N LYS A 93 -9.04 6.79 -6.53
CA LYS A 93 -7.91 5.89 -6.73
C LYS A 93 -7.80 4.87 -5.60
N SER A 94 -8.09 5.28 -4.37
CA SER A 94 -8.11 4.37 -3.22
C SER A 94 -9.19 3.29 -3.36
N MET A 95 -10.34 3.63 -3.92
CA MET A 95 -11.40 2.65 -4.20
C MET A 95 -11.02 1.66 -5.30
N LEU A 96 -10.22 2.09 -6.27
CA LEU A 96 -9.82 1.26 -7.41
C LEU A 96 -8.62 0.36 -7.10
N THR A 97 -7.96 0.58 -5.99
CA THR A 97 -6.83 -0.21 -5.55
C THR A 97 -7.17 -0.98 -4.28
N GLN A 98 -6.23 -1.36 -3.45
CA GLN A 98 -6.51 -2.29 -2.36
C GLN A 98 -6.34 -1.64 -1.00
N THR A 99 -7.28 -1.90 -0.10
CA THR A 99 -7.19 -1.50 1.31
C THR A 99 -6.49 -2.56 2.14
N SER A 100 -6.54 -3.80 1.70
CA SER A 100 -6.07 -4.96 2.45
C SER A 100 -5.37 -5.93 1.52
N LEU A 101 -4.30 -6.54 2.03
CA LEU A 101 -3.56 -7.59 1.35
C LEU A 101 -3.40 -8.77 2.31
N THR A 102 -3.54 -9.99 1.81
CA THR A 102 -3.21 -11.19 2.57
C THR A 102 -2.05 -11.91 1.91
N ILE A 103 -1.01 -12.18 2.69
CA ILE A 103 0.23 -12.78 2.20
C ILE A 103 0.52 -14.03 3.02
N PRO A 104 0.61 -15.21 2.38
CA PRO A 104 1.03 -16.42 3.06
C PRO A 104 2.50 -16.32 3.47
N ILE A 105 2.81 -16.86 4.63
CA ILE A 105 4.19 -16.97 5.12
C ILE A 105 4.52 -18.43 5.32
N ASN A 106 5.67 -18.85 4.87
CA ASN A 106 6.20 -20.18 5.07
C ASN A 106 7.71 -20.09 5.26
N ASN A 107 8.23 -20.84 6.23
CA ASN A 107 9.65 -20.89 6.52
C ASN A 107 10.27 -19.50 6.74
N LYS A 108 9.55 -18.65 7.47
CA LYS A 108 9.94 -17.27 7.83
C LYS A 108 9.96 -16.28 6.66
N GLU A 109 9.40 -16.67 5.52
CA GLU A 109 9.41 -15.84 4.33
C GLU A 109 8.00 -15.63 3.77
N MET A 110 7.74 -14.41 3.32
CA MET A 110 6.55 -14.14 2.54
C MET A 110 6.60 -14.92 1.23
N GLN A 111 5.50 -15.56 0.87
CA GLN A 111 5.43 -16.37 -0.34
C GLN A 111 5.12 -15.51 -1.58
N LEU A 112 5.86 -14.41 -1.71
CA LEU A 112 5.77 -13.55 -2.89
C LEU A 112 6.45 -14.21 -4.08
N GLY A 113 5.92 -13.97 -5.28
CA GLY A 113 6.60 -14.34 -6.51
C GLY A 113 7.88 -13.51 -6.70
N MET A 114 8.74 -13.94 -7.62
CA MET A 114 10.03 -13.32 -7.88
C MET A 114 9.92 -11.81 -8.18
N TRP A 115 8.86 -11.41 -8.88
CA TRP A 115 8.67 -10.03 -9.33
C TRP A 115 7.69 -9.24 -8.47
N GLN A 116 7.16 -9.83 -7.41
CA GLN A 116 6.18 -9.16 -6.56
C GLN A 116 6.84 -8.37 -5.44
N GLY A 117 6.46 -7.12 -5.31
CA GLY A 117 6.77 -6.28 -4.17
C GLY A 117 5.49 -5.73 -3.57
N ILE A 118 5.55 -5.38 -2.30
CA ILE A 118 4.44 -4.76 -1.58
C ILE A 118 4.62 -3.25 -1.64
N TYR A 119 3.58 -2.52 -2.05
CA TYR A 119 3.62 -1.07 -2.20
C TYR A 119 2.53 -0.39 -1.40
N LEU A 120 2.90 0.71 -0.75
CA LEU A 120 1.97 1.75 -0.35
C LEU A 120 1.83 2.73 -1.51
N ILE A 121 0.60 3.03 -1.90
CA ILE A 121 0.32 4.02 -2.93
C ILE A 121 -0.20 5.28 -2.25
N GLU A 122 0.57 6.38 -2.32
CA GLU A 122 0.15 7.68 -1.86
C GLU A 122 -0.53 8.41 -3.00
N HIS A 123 -1.80 8.80 -2.83
CA HIS A 123 -2.57 9.46 -3.88
C HIS A 123 -2.64 10.98 -3.72
N ARG A 124 -2.17 11.52 -2.57
CA ARG A 124 -2.11 12.96 -2.33
C ARG A 124 -0.73 13.51 -2.67
N TYR A 125 -0.66 14.81 -3.00
CA TYR A 125 0.62 15.47 -3.29
C TYR A 125 1.40 15.86 -2.05
N SER A 126 0.73 16.17 -0.96
CA SER A 126 1.41 16.55 0.29
C SER A 126 2.07 15.33 0.95
N LYS A 127 3.02 15.61 1.83
CA LYS A 127 3.68 14.57 2.63
C LYS A 127 2.74 14.10 3.73
N TYR A 128 2.62 12.78 3.87
CA TYR A 128 1.79 12.18 4.92
C TYR A 128 2.55 11.06 5.64
N LYS A 129 2.09 10.79 6.85
CA LYS A 129 2.41 9.54 7.55
C LYS A 129 1.20 8.63 7.42
N ARG A 130 1.42 7.45 6.86
CA ARG A 130 0.35 6.47 6.64
C ARG A 130 0.52 5.29 7.57
N LYS A 131 -0.58 4.84 8.15
CA LYS A 131 -0.62 3.74 9.10
C LYS A 131 -1.16 2.49 8.43
N ILE A 132 -0.42 1.41 8.55
CA ILE A 132 -0.82 0.08 8.09
C ILE A 132 -0.88 -0.84 9.32
N ILE A 133 -1.97 -1.55 9.50
CA ILE A 133 -2.09 -2.56 10.53
C ILE A 133 -1.57 -3.88 9.97
N LEU A 134 -0.65 -4.48 10.70
CA LEU A 134 -0.16 -5.83 10.45
C LEU A 134 -0.89 -6.78 11.40
N SER A 135 -1.57 -7.77 10.84
CA SER A 135 -2.31 -8.75 11.63
C SER A 135 -1.91 -10.15 11.17
N TYR A 136 -1.45 -10.96 12.09
CA TYR A 136 -0.87 -12.27 11.78
C TYR A 136 -1.48 -13.38 12.62
N ILE A 137 -1.80 -14.49 11.97
CA ILE A 137 -2.21 -15.74 12.62
C ILE A 137 -1.35 -16.89 12.07
N GLY A 138 -0.74 -17.64 12.96
CA GLY A 138 0.08 -18.77 12.57
C GLY A 138 1.09 -19.18 13.64
N GLU A 139 2.24 -19.65 13.20
CA GLU A 139 3.32 -20.13 14.05
C GLU A 139 4.60 -19.33 13.91
#